data_c15afbf544bfd39a5622e50d108ccd44
#
_entry.id   c15afbf544bfd39a5622e50d108ccd44
#
_cell.length_a   1.000
_cell.length_b   1.000
_cell.length_c   1.000
_cell.angle_alpha   90.00
_cell.angle_beta   90.00
_cell.angle_gamma   90.00
#
_symmetry.space_group_name_H-M   'P 1'
#
loop_
_entity.id
_entity.type
_entity.pdbx_description
1 polymer ?
#
loop_
_entity_poly.entity_id
_entity_poly.type
_entity_poly.pdbx_seq_one_letter_code
_entity_poly.pdbx_strand_id
1 'polypeptide(L)'
;GTVTAVNLRENLWSNRQLVTIATAASDSALATDIRRRGAEIRAAYERLARDRTTEEMFSRLEQTDLEQALLDDHGFKIRIQYDYVQVQDTTATAAGREGTFVRYRRVLSDTWRDFFVFTQDGVERLPSQDALDGITNDLLRQFAQGSIDSSYVQLEKSRAETRDTTAIGG
;
A
#
# COMPACT_ATOMS: atom_id res chain seq x y z
N GLY A 1 -25.44 35.55 -14.95
CA GLY A 1 -24.25 35.47 -14.09
C GLY A 1 -23.43 34.24 -14.43
N THR A 2 -22.17 34.42 -14.70
CA THR A 2 -21.26 33.30 -15.00
C THR A 2 -21.05 32.50 -13.70
N VAL A 3 -21.49 31.26 -13.69
CA VAL A 3 -21.36 30.39 -12.52
C VAL A 3 -19.92 29.85 -12.52
N THR A 4 -19.19 30.10 -11.43
CA THR A 4 -17.91 29.45 -11.20
C THR A 4 -18.15 27.97 -10.91
N ALA A 5 -17.53 27.09 -11.70
CA ALA A 5 -17.69 25.65 -11.54
C ALA A 5 -16.36 24.92 -11.79
N VAL A 6 -16.07 23.96 -10.93
CA VAL A 6 -15.00 22.98 -11.17
C VAL A 6 -15.65 21.59 -11.20
N ASN A 7 -15.53 20.92 -12.33
CA ASN A 7 -16.11 19.61 -12.57
C ASN A 7 -15.04 18.58 -12.90
N LEU A 8 -15.13 17.43 -12.27
CA LEU A 8 -14.35 16.24 -12.61
C LEU A 8 -15.21 15.35 -13.52
N ARG A 9 -14.65 14.94 -14.67
CA ARG A 9 -15.32 14.08 -15.65
C ARG A 9 -14.44 12.90 -15.97
N GLU A 10 -15.01 11.72 -15.85
CA GLU A 10 -14.35 10.48 -16.25
C GLU A 10 -14.70 10.14 -17.70
N ASN A 11 -13.74 9.59 -18.44
CA ASN A 11 -13.91 9.04 -19.79
C ASN A 11 -14.50 10.04 -20.82
N LEU A 12 -14.16 11.32 -20.71
CA LEU A 12 -14.75 12.35 -21.56
C LEU A 12 -14.33 12.21 -23.03
N TRP A 13 -13.05 11.91 -23.30
CA TRP A 13 -12.50 11.78 -24.65
C TRP A 13 -11.81 10.44 -24.89
N SER A 14 -11.46 9.75 -23.84
CA SER A 14 -10.80 8.45 -23.89
C SER A 14 -11.16 7.63 -22.65
N ASN A 15 -11.14 6.32 -22.80
CA ASN A 15 -11.33 5.41 -21.68
C ASN A 15 -10.22 5.62 -20.61
N ARG A 16 -10.62 5.53 -19.35
CA ARG A 16 -9.72 5.64 -18.19
C ARG A 16 -9.05 7.03 -18.08
N GLN A 17 -9.71 8.07 -18.58
CA GLN A 17 -9.26 9.44 -18.47
C GLN A 17 -10.06 10.17 -17.40
N LEU A 18 -9.37 10.96 -16.59
CA LEU A 18 -9.99 11.95 -15.70
C LEU A 18 -9.64 13.34 -16.22
N VAL A 19 -10.64 14.18 -16.37
CA VAL A 19 -10.52 15.55 -16.87
C VAL A 19 -11.11 16.50 -15.83
N THR A 20 -10.35 17.52 -15.47
CA THR A 20 -10.86 18.63 -14.66
C THR A 20 -11.22 19.79 -15.58
N ILE A 21 -12.48 20.20 -15.55
CA ILE A 21 -12.95 21.38 -16.27
C ILE A 21 -13.29 22.45 -15.22
N ALA A 22 -12.56 23.56 -15.30
CA ALA A 22 -12.78 24.70 -14.41
C ALA A 22 -13.19 25.93 -15.21
N THR A 23 -14.28 26.57 -14.83
CA THR A 23 -14.81 27.78 -15.44
C THR A 23 -15.12 28.83 -14.36
N ALA A 24 -14.80 30.08 -14.64
CA ALA A 24 -15.08 31.18 -13.71
C ALA A 24 -15.29 32.51 -14.46
N ALA A 25 -15.85 33.49 -13.78
CA ALA A 25 -16.07 34.84 -14.31
C ALA A 25 -14.77 35.69 -14.36
N SER A 26 -13.74 35.29 -13.61
CA SER A 26 -12.43 35.98 -13.57
C SER A 26 -11.32 34.99 -13.15
N ASP A 27 -10.07 35.38 -13.47
CA ASP A 27 -8.88 34.60 -13.09
C ASP A 27 -8.75 34.44 -11.57
N SER A 28 -9.09 35.45 -10.80
CA SER A 28 -9.03 35.39 -9.34
C SER A 28 -10.08 34.44 -8.77
N ALA A 29 -11.28 34.41 -9.32
CA ALA A 29 -12.33 33.47 -8.93
C ALA A 29 -11.91 32.03 -9.30
N LEU A 30 -11.34 31.82 -10.50
CA LEU A 30 -10.82 30.54 -10.94
C LEU A 30 -9.73 30.02 -10.00
N ALA A 31 -8.74 30.85 -9.69
CA ALA A 31 -7.65 30.48 -8.80
C ALA A 31 -8.12 30.14 -7.39
N THR A 32 -9.11 30.88 -6.90
CA THR A 32 -9.72 30.63 -5.57
C THR A 32 -10.43 29.27 -5.53
N ASP A 33 -11.21 28.96 -6.56
CA ASP A 33 -11.95 27.69 -6.61
C ASP A 33 -11.02 26.48 -6.80
N ILE A 34 -9.98 26.60 -7.63
CA ILE A 34 -8.97 25.54 -7.78
C ILE A 34 -8.24 25.29 -6.46
N ARG A 35 -7.86 26.34 -5.72
CA ARG A 35 -7.20 26.16 -4.42
C ARG A 35 -8.16 25.50 -3.40
N ARG A 36 -9.39 25.94 -3.35
CA ARG A 36 -10.41 25.40 -2.44
C ARG A 36 -10.65 23.90 -2.68
N ARG A 37 -10.69 23.47 -3.94
CA ARG A 37 -10.95 22.08 -4.34
C ARG A 37 -9.70 21.27 -4.65
N GLY A 38 -8.52 21.84 -4.45
CA GLY A 38 -7.26 21.23 -4.81
C GLY A 38 -7.02 19.84 -4.19
N ALA A 39 -7.41 19.68 -2.93
CA ALA A 39 -7.31 18.40 -2.24
C ALA A 39 -8.23 17.32 -2.86
N GLU A 40 -9.48 17.68 -3.18
CA GLU A 40 -10.44 16.80 -3.84
C GLU A 40 -9.96 16.39 -5.25
N ILE A 41 -9.49 17.37 -6.02
CA ILE A 41 -8.95 17.12 -7.36
C ILE A 41 -7.76 16.17 -7.27
N ARG A 42 -6.80 16.44 -6.39
CA ARG A 42 -5.63 15.58 -6.17
C ARG A 42 -6.03 14.16 -5.80
N ALA A 43 -6.91 14.01 -4.81
CA ALA A 43 -7.37 12.70 -4.36
C ALA A 43 -8.03 11.88 -5.48
N ALA A 44 -8.78 12.54 -6.38
CA ALA A 44 -9.40 11.87 -7.53
C ALA A 44 -8.35 11.37 -8.54
N TYR A 45 -7.33 12.17 -8.85
CA TYR A 45 -6.23 11.76 -9.72
C TYR A 45 -5.36 10.65 -9.10
N GLU A 46 -5.06 10.76 -7.80
CA GLU A 46 -4.29 9.74 -7.09
C GLU A 46 -5.05 8.41 -7.03
N ARG A 47 -6.36 8.43 -6.81
CA ARG A 47 -7.20 7.23 -6.86
C ARG A 47 -7.11 6.59 -8.25
N LEU A 48 -7.35 7.36 -9.32
CA LEU A 48 -7.27 6.82 -10.67
C LEU A 48 -5.88 6.26 -11.01
N ALA A 49 -4.82 6.91 -10.55
CA ALA A 49 -3.46 6.42 -10.73
C ALA A 49 -3.23 5.08 -10.00
N ARG A 50 -3.69 4.97 -8.74
CA ARG A 50 -3.62 3.72 -7.99
C ARG A 50 -4.42 2.60 -8.67
N ASP A 51 -5.65 2.88 -9.10
CA ASP A 51 -6.50 1.88 -9.76
C ASP A 51 -5.84 1.34 -11.04
N ARG A 52 -5.26 2.23 -11.86
CA ARG A 52 -4.51 1.83 -13.06
C ARG A 52 -3.29 0.97 -12.73
N THR A 53 -2.50 1.40 -11.74
CA THR A 53 -1.32 0.65 -11.31
C THR A 53 -1.74 -0.74 -10.78
N THR A 54 -2.78 -0.80 -9.98
CA THR A 54 -3.31 -2.07 -9.46
C THR A 54 -3.77 -2.99 -10.59
N GLU A 55 -4.56 -2.48 -11.54
CA GLU A 55 -4.99 -3.28 -12.69
C GLU A 55 -3.80 -3.77 -13.52
N GLU A 56 -2.80 -2.92 -13.78
CA GLU A 56 -1.59 -3.32 -14.50
C GLU A 56 -0.81 -4.39 -13.75
N MET A 57 -0.64 -4.25 -12.43
CA MET A 57 0.06 -5.21 -11.58
C MET A 57 -0.55 -6.61 -11.66
N PHE A 58 -1.87 -6.71 -11.74
CA PHE A 58 -2.59 -7.99 -11.76
C PHE A 58 -3.12 -8.38 -13.15
N SER A 59 -2.76 -7.63 -14.21
CA SER A 59 -3.25 -7.86 -15.58
C SER A 59 -2.76 -9.17 -16.21
N ARG A 60 -1.65 -9.74 -15.74
CA ARG A 60 -1.09 -10.96 -16.29
C ARG A 60 -1.69 -12.19 -15.67
N LEU A 61 -1.45 -12.41 -14.41
CA LEU A 61 -1.98 -13.51 -13.61
C LEU A 61 -1.94 -13.13 -12.13
N GLU A 62 -2.91 -13.62 -11.40
CA GLU A 62 -3.06 -13.47 -9.96
C GLU A 62 -3.06 -14.86 -9.31
N GLN A 63 -2.45 -15.01 -8.15
CA GLN A 63 -2.35 -16.31 -7.47
C GLN A 63 -3.54 -16.54 -6.55
N THR A 64 -4.72 -16.69 -7.14
CA THR A 64 -5.99 -16.82 -6.40
C THR A 64 -6.02 -18.00 -5.42
N ASP A 65 -5.34 -19.10 -5.73
CA ASP A 65 -5.28 -20.28 -4.84
C ASP A 65 -4.46 -19.97 -3.58
N LEU A 66 -3.35 -19.25 -3.75
CA LEU A 66 -2.51 -18.81 -2.64
C LEU A 66 -3.21 -17.77 -1.77
N GLU A 67 -3.97 -16.86 -2.40
CA GLU A 67 -4.80 -15.88 -1.71
C GLU A 67 -5.92 -16.54 -0.90
N GLN A 68 -6.51 -17.61 -1.45
CA GLN A 68 -7.54 -18.36 -0.75
C GLN A 68 -6.95 -19.14 0.42
N ALA A 69 -5.79 -19.76 0.24
CA ALA A 69 -5.09 -20.44 1.34
C ALA A 69 -4.78 -19.49 2.50
N LEU A 70 -4.34 -18.25 2.22
CA LEU A 70 -4.13 -17.22 3.26
C LEU A 70 -5.42 -16.91 4.03
N LEU A 71 -6.54 -16.83 3.33
CA LEU A 71 -7.82 -16.58 3.99
C LEU A 71 -8.24 -17.76 4.88
N ASP A 72 -8.07 -18.97 4.40
CA ASP A 72 -8.47 -20.20 5.09
C ASP A 72 -7.58 -20.49 6.31
N ASP A 73 -6.26 -20.28 6.18
CA ASP A 73 -5.30 -20.60 7.22
C ASP A 73 -5.07 -19.46 8.23
N HIS A 74 -5.19 -18.21 7.79
CA HIS A 74 -4.81 -17.03 8.59
C HIS A 74 -5.91 -15.96 8.75
N GLY A 75 -7.05 -16.13 8.09
CA GLY A 75 -8.20 -15.22 8.22
C GLY A 75 -8.05 -13.87 7.52
N PHE A 76 -7.03 -13.68 6.68
CA PHE A 76 -6.88 -12.48 5.88
C PHE A 76 -6.60 -12.80 4.40
N LYS A 77 -6.93 -11.86 3.52
CA LYS A 77 -6.69 -11.99 2.08
C LYS A 77 -5.92 -10.78 1.54
N ILE A 78 -4.90 -11.05 0.74
CA ILE A 78 -4.15 -10.05 -0.03
C ILE A 78 -4.04 -10.52 -1.47
N ARG A 79 -4.00 -9.58 -2.42
CA ARG A 79 -3.77 -9.92 -3.83
C ARG A 79 -2.29 -10.18 -4.08
N ILE A 80 -1.98 -11.31 -4.72
CA ILE A 80 -0.61 -11.77 -4.96
C ILE A 80 -0.35 -11.90 -6.45
N GLN A 81 0.64 -11.12 -6.96
CA GLN A 81 1.06 -11.22 -8.35
C GLN A 81 1.68 -12.60 -8.64
N TYR A 82 1.57 -13.04 -9.90
CA TYR A 82 1.94 -14.37 -10.37
C TYR A 82 3.40 -14.79 -10.10
N ASP A 83 4.31 -13.83 -9.97
CA ASP A 83 5.75 -14.07 -9.85
C ASP A 83 6.30 -13.92 -8.41
N TYR A 84 5.41 -13.81 -7.43
CA TYR A 84 5.77 -13.96 -6.03
C TYR A 84 5.65 -15.41 -5.58
N VAL A 85 6.58 -15.84 -4.75
CA VAL A 85 6.55 -17.14 -4.09
C VAL A 85 6.51 -16.96 -2.57
N GLN A 86 5.77 -17.79 -1.89
CA GLN A 86 5.78 -17.86 -0.43
C GLN A 86 7.10 -18.46 0.02
N VAL A 87 7.87 -17.70 0.79
CA VAL A 87 9.19 -18.13 1.30
C VAL A 87 9.16 -18.39 2.79
N GLN A 88 8.13 -17.93 3.48
CA GLN A 88 7.97 -18.14 4.91
C GLN A 88 6.49 -18.09 5.30
N ASP A 89 6.12 -19.00 6.18
CA ASP A 89 4.84 -19.02 6.88
C ASP A 89 5.11 -19.68 8.23
N THR A 90 5.06 -18.87 9.29
CA THR A 90 5.49 -19.32 10.61
C THR A 90 4.97 -18.43 11.72
N THR A 91 5.08 -18.90 12.95
CA THR A 91 4.93 -18.06 14.12
C THR A 91 6.20 -17.25 14.38
N ALA A 92 6.04 -15.99 14.73
CA ALA A 92 7.14 -15.09 15.10
C ALA A 92 6.82 -14.31 16.36
N THR A 93 7.85 -13.88 17.07
CA THR A 93 7.71 -12.99 18.24
C THR A 93 8.30 -11.63 17.92
N ALA A 94 7.49 -10.58 18.03
CA ALA A 94 7.93 -9.20 17.89
C ALA A 94 7.33 -8.33 18.99
N ALA A 95 8.11 -7.42 19.55
CA ALA A 95 7.74 -6.59 20.71
C ALA A 95 7.20 -7.44 21.89
N GLY A 96 7.74 -8.64 22.10
CA GLY A 96 7.35 -9.54 23.19
C GLY A 96 6.00 -10.23 23.01
N ARG A 97 5.39 -10.17 21.83
CA ARG A 97 4.13 -10.84 21.48
C ARG A 97 4.31 -11.80 20.33
N GLU A 98 3.67 -12.95 20.44
CA GLU A 98 3.60 -13.92 19.35
C GLU A 98 2.55 -13.51 18.31
N GLY A 99 2.81 -13.87 17.06
CA GLY A 99 1.91 -13.63 15.95
C GLY A 99 2.27 -14.48 14.74
N THR A 100 1.45 -14.44 13.71
CA THR A 100 1.70 -15.13 12.44
C THR A 100 2.52 -14.24 11.52
N PHE A 101 3.58 -14.78 10.96
CA PHE A 101 4.46 -14.10 9.99
C PHE A 101 4.48 -14.85 8.66
N VAL A 102 4.02 -14.19 7.61
CA VAL A 102 4.01 -14.71 6.25
C VAL A 102 4.84 -13.79 5.35
N ARG A 103 5.77 -14.35 4.57
CA ARG A 103 6.64 -13.59 3.67
C ARG A 103 6.62 -14.14 2.26
N TYR A 104 6.55 -13.22 1.32
CA TYR A 104 6.58 -13.49 -0.11
C TYR A 104 7.77 -12.82 -0.76
N ARG A 105 8.36 -13.49 -1.75
CA ARG A 105 9.52 -13.02 -2.50
C ARG A 105 9.29 -13.07 -3.98
N ARG A 106 9.69 -12.00 -4.64
CA ARG A 106 9.86 -11.91 -6.09
C ARG A 106 11.34 -11.80 -6.42
N VAL A 107 11.84 -12.71 -7.26
CA VAL A 107 13.21 -12.68 -7.72
C VAL A 107 13.28 -11.89 -9.04
N LEU A 108 14.06 -10.83 -9.05
CA LEU A 108 14.38 -10.05 -10.24
C LEU A 108 15.82 -10.36 -10.67
N SER A 109 16.23 -9.86 -11.85
CA SER A 109 17.57 -10.14 -12.41
C SER A 109 18.72 -9.66 -11.54
N ASP A 110 18.52 -8.59 -10.79
CA ASP A 110 19.54 -7.87 -10.03
C ASP A 110 19.20 -7.67 -8.54
N THR A 111 17.99 -8.01 -8.14
CA THR A 111 17.53 -7.81 -6.77
C THR A 111 16.36 -8.72 -6.40
N TRP A 112 16.06 -8.77 -5.12
CA TRP A 112 14.85 -9.39 -4.59
C TRP A 112 13.91 -8.33 -4.06
N ARG A 113 12.61 -8.58 -4.22
CA ARG A 113 11.56 -7.80 -3.58
C ARG A 113 10.77 -8.69 -2.67
N ASP A 114 10.80 -8.36 -1.40
CA ASP A 114 10.01 -9.06 -0.40
C ASP A 114 8.90 -8.16 0.11
N PHE A 115 7.76 -8.74 0.40
CA PHE A 115 6.79 -8.18 1.31
C PHE A 115 6.40 -9.22 2.36
N PHE A 116 5.95 -8.76 3.50
CA PHE A 116 5.47 -9.65 4.56
C PHE A 116 4.21 -9.08 5.22
N VAL A 117 3.47 -9.98 5.83
CA VAL A 117 2.35 -9.68 6.72
C VAL A 117 2.68 -10.26 8.08
N PHE A 118 2.42 -9.49 9.12
CA PHE A 118 2.52 -9.94 10.49
C PHE A 118 1.21 -9.60 11.20
N THR A 119 0.55 -10.61 11.75
CA THR A 119 -0.72 -10.47 12.48
C THR A 119 -0.52 -10.80 13.94
N GLN A 120 -1.12 -10.01 14.80
CA GLN A 120 -1.15 -10.24 16.23
C GLN A 120 -2.58 -10.13 16.76
N ASP A 121 -2.99 -11.08 17.56
CA ASP A 121 -4.29 -11.04 18.22
C ASP A 121 -4.27 -10.21 19.50
N GLY A 122 -5.44 -9.75 19.94
CA GLY A 122 -5.61 -9.06 21.22
C GLY A 122 -4.93 -7.69 21.30
N VAL A 123 -4.74 -7.02 20.16
CA VAL A 123 -4.22 -5.65 20.11
C VAL A 123 -5.36 -4.66 20.28
N GLU A 124 -5.50 -4.09 21.51
CA GLU A 124 -6.59 -3.16 21.83
C GLU A 124 -6.44 -1.79 21.17
N ARG A 125 -5.21 -1.39 20.88
CA ARG A 125 -4.89 -0.07 20.29
C ARG A 125 -3.83 -0.21 19.22
N LEU A 126 -3.98 0.57 18.16
CA LEU A 126 -2.95 0.68 17.14
C LEU A 126 -1.62 1.12 17.77
N PRO A 127 -0.52 0.39 17.56
CA PRO A 127 0.78 0.76 18.07
C PRO A 127 1.25 2.12 17.54
N SER A 128 2.05 2.83 18.33
CA SER A 128 2.71 4.03 17.85
C SER A 128 3.67 3.71 16.70
N GLN A 129 4.05 4.72 15.94
CA GLN A 129 4.98 4.55 14.83
C GLN A 129 6.32 3.92 15.26
N ASP A 130 6.89 4.39 16.37
CA ASP A 130 8.13 3.82 16.91
C ASP A 130 7.96 2.36 17.34
N ALA A 131 6.79 2.00 17.84
CA ALA A 131 6.48 0.60 18.18
C ALA A 131 6.36 -0.27 16.92
N LEU A 132 5.73 0.24 15.84
CA LEU A 132 5.67 -0.45 14.54
C LEU A 132 7.06 -0.62 13.93
N ASP A 133 7.92 0.39 14.03
CA ASP A 133 9.33 0.30 13.59
C ASP A 133 10.10 -0.76 14.39
N GLY A 134 9.87 -0.82 15.70
CA GLY A 134 10.44 -1.84 16.56
C GLY A 134 10.00 -3.25 16.15
N ILE A 135 8.71 -3.47 15.99
CA ILE A 135 8.12 -4.73 15.49
C ILE A 135 8.76 -5.13 14.15
N THR A 136 8.80 -4.19 13.21
CA THR A 136 9.37 -4.44 11.89
C THR A 136 10.85 -4.83 11.98
N ASN A 137 11.67 -4.12 12.75
CA ASN A 137 13.09 -4.44 12.90
C ASN A 137 13.32 -5.77 13.64
N ASP A 138 12.46 -6.14 14.61
CA ASP A 138 12.52 -7.45 15.26
C ASP A 138 12.27 -8.60 14.25
N LEU A 139 11.28 -8.43 13.37
CA LEU A 139 10.98 -9.39 12.30
C LEU A 139 12.09 -9.43 11.25
N LEU A 140 12.62 -8.28 10.82
CA LEU A 140 13.72 -8.23 9.87
C LEU A 140 14.99 -8.90 10.43
N ARG A 141 15.26 -8.75 11.73
CA ARG A 141 16.39 -9.44 12.39
C ARG A 141 16.23 -10.96 12.36
N GLN A 142 15.03 -11.46 12.51
CA GLN A 142 14.75 -12.89 12.51
C GLN A 142 14.78 -13.49 11.10
N PHE A 143 14.25 -12.79 10.11
CA PHE A 143 13.90 -13.37 8.82
C PHE A 143 14.59 -12.74 7.60
N ALA A 144 15.26 -11.61 7.75
CA ALA A 144 15.93 -10.90 6.66
C ALA A 144 17.43 -10.70 6.97
N GLN A 145 18.14 -11.81 7.09
CA GLN A 145 19.59 -11.82 7.35
C GLN A 145 20.35 -11.33 6.13
N GLY A 146 21.44 -10.63 6.37
CA GLY A 146 22.37 -10.19 5.35
C GLY A 146 23.36 -11.30 4.96
N SER A 147 24.23 -11.01 4.00
CA SER A 147 25.28 -11.92 3.54
C SER A 147 26.49 -11.99 4.47
N ILE A 148 26.60 -11.11 5.44
CA ILE A 148 27.66 -11.08 6.47
C ILE A 148 27.08 -11.63 7.76
N ASP A 149 27.83 -12.47 8.46
CA ASP A 149 27.42 -13.06 9.74
C ASP A 149 26.93 -12.00 10.72
N SER A 150 25.80 -12.29 11.33
CA SER A 150 25.11 -11.39 12.28
C SER A 150 24.57 -10.07 11.69
N SER A 151 24.63 -9.87 10.38
CA SER A 151 24.00 -8.74 9.73
C SER A 151 22.54 -9.04 9.35
N TYR A 152 21.72 -8.01 9.34
CA TYR A 152 20.31 -8.11 8.94
C TYR A 152 19.83 -6.78 8.32
N VAL A 153 18.75 -6.84 7.57
CA VAL A 153 18.10 -5.67 6.99
C VAL A 153 17.43 -4.86 8.10
N GLN A 154 17.59 -3.56 8.07
CA GLN A 154 16.96 -2.62 9.01
C GLN A 154 16.14 -1.57 8.26
N LEU A 155 15.13 -1.01 8.93
CA LEU A 155 14.40 0.13 8.41
C LEU A 155 15.31 1.36 8.29
N GLU A 156 15.34 1.97 7.10
CA GLU A 156 16.02 3.23 6.86
C GLU A 156 15.12 4.41 7.27
N LYS A 157 15.33 4.91 8.48
CA LYS A 157 14.50 5.96 9.08
C LYS A 157 14.68 7.35 8.45
N SER A 158 15.77 7.57 7.72
CA SER A 158 16.05 8.87 7.09
C SER A 158 15.25 9.11 5.81
N ARG A 159 14.63 8.08 5.24
CA ARG A 159 13.77 8.19 4.07
C ARG A 159 12.34 8.45 4.48
N ALA A 160 11.70 9.41 3.79
CA ALA A 160 10.27 9.63 3.94
C ALA A 160 9.51 8.38 3.48
N GLU A 161 8.88 7.69 4.41
CA GLU A 161 8.00 6.55 4.12
C GLU A 161 6.55 7.02 4.10
N THR A 162 5.81 6.54 3.12
CA THR A 162 4.36 6.67 3.16
C THR A 162 3.83 5.62 4.13
N ARG A 163 3.27 6.07 5.23
CA ARG A 163 2.63 5.22 6.23
C ARG A 163 1.16 5.55 6.27
N ASP A 164 0.37 4.55 6.07
CA ASP A 164 -1.09 4.67 6.11
C ASP A 164 -1.65 3.63 7.06
N THR A 165 -2.66 4.04 7.81
CA THR A 165 -3.41 3.14 8.68
C THR A 165 -4.84 3.10 8.20
N THR A 166 -5.30 1.90 7.88
CA THR A 166 -6.69 1.70 7.48
C THR A 166 -7.31 0.61 8.35
N ALA A 167 -8.59 0.76 8.64
CA ALA A 167 -9.36 -0.34 9.21
C ALA A 167 -9.58 -1.37 8.09
N ILE A 168 -9.12 -2.59 8.32
CA ILE A 168 -9.40 -3.75 7.48
C ILE A 168 -10.50 -4.51 8.21
N GLY A 169 -11.70 -4.46 7.69
CA GLY A 169 -12.81 -5.16 8.30
C GLY A 169 -14.07 -5.00 7.47
N GLY A 170 -14.78 -6.06 7.33
CA GLY A 170 -16.03 -6.16 6.63
C GLY A 170 -17.22 -5.75 7.45
#